data_2ff9f2afb9a4a1b8ceddc31e069699b3
#
_entry.id   2ff9f2afb9a4a1b8ceddc31e069699b3
#
_cell.length_a   1.000
_cell.length_b   1.000
_cell.length_c   1.000
_cell.angle_alpha   90.00
_cell.angle_beta   90.00
_cell.angle_gamma   90.00
#
_symmetry.space_group_name_H-M   'P 1'
#
loop_
_entity.id
_entity.type
_entity.pdbx_description
1 polymer ?
#
loop_
_entity_poly.entity_id
_entity_poly.type
_entity_poly.pdbx_seq_one_letter_code
_entity_poly.pdbx_strand_id
1 'polypeptide(L)'
;TLAIPSGDAEIQGVAVVLQDAFRDVGIEMDIDIMAAGPFSDGLWGRSHQAWLRTALNYVDDPFYHVGLWYDTDAVINWFSYSNSRIDEINDILAVSIDETVREDLSYEMQEIINDEAPALWLGEMDFTLATRDDINGVLIEPDHLLSFYEMCRN
;
A
#
# COMPACT_ATOMS: atom_id res chain seq x y z
N THR A 1 -3.53 -14.78 -13.18
CA THR A 1 -4.65 -13.84 -13.06
C THR A 1 -4.31 -12.74 -12.06
N LEU A 2 -4.62 -11.47 -12.41
CA LEU A 2 -4.53 -10.31 -11.53
C LEU A 2 -5.91 -9.96 -11.00
N ALA A 3 -6.14 -10.11 -9.72
CA ALA A 3 -7.39 -9.72 -9.07
C ALA A 3 -7.37 -8.21 -8.75
N ILE A 4 -8.47 -7.52 -9.07
CA ILE A 4 -8.65 -6.09 -8.75
C ILE A 4 -10.06 -5.81 -8.21
N PRO A 5 -10.23 -4.82 -7.33
CA PRO A 5 -11.55 -4.44 -6.86
C PRO A 5 -12.35 -3.71 -7.96
N SER A 6 -13.65 -3.96 -8.00
CA SER A 6 -14.56 -3.21 -8.87
C SER A 6 -14.82 -1.81 -8.33
N GLY A 7 -15.17 -0.87 -9.21
CA GLY A 7 -15.58 0.48 -8.83
C GLY A 7 -14.45 1.52 -8.80
N ASP A 8 -13.21 1.11 -9.02
CA ASP A 8 -12.04 1.99 -9.11
C ASP A 8 -11.50 2.02 -10.55
N ALA A 9 -11.77 3.11 -11.26
CA ALA A 9 -11.37 3.25 -12.66
C ALA A 9 -9.85 3.44 -12.83
N GLU A 10 -9.17 3.99 -11.84
CA GLU A 10 -7.72 4.19 -11.87
C GLU A 10 -7.00 2.86 -11.71
N ILE A 11 -7.40 2.06 -10.75
CA ILE A 11 -6.89 0.68 -10.55
C ILE A 11 -7.10 -0.15 -11.84
N GLN A 12 -8.27 -0.03 -12.47
CA GLN A 12 -8.54 -0.73 -13.74
C GLN A 12 -7.61 -0.26 -14.86
N GLY A 13 -7.38 1.06 -14.95
CA GLY A 13 -6.43 1.62 -15.92
C GLY A 13 -5.01 1.10 -15.71
N VAL A 14 -4.53 1.09 -14.48
CA VAL A 14 -3.20 0.57 -14.11
C VAL A 14 -3.10 -0.93 -14.44
N ALA A 15 -4.14 -1.71 -14.15
CA ALA A 15 -4.16 -3.15 -14.45
C ALA A 15 -3.98 -3.44 -15.95
N VAL A 16 -4.59 -2.62 -16.83
CA VAL A 16 -4.42 -2.76 -18.28
C VAL A 16 -2.98 -2.45 -18.71
N VAL A 17 -2.37 -1.40 -18.15
CA VAL A 17 -0.97 -1.05 -18.43
C VAL A 17 -0.04 -2.19 -17.97
N LEU A 18 -0.28 -2.76 -16.79
CA LEU A 18 0.48 -3.91 -16.30
C LEU A 18 0.30 -5.13 -17.20
N GLN A 19 -0.93 -5.44 -17.65
CA GLN A 19 -1.19 -6.54 -18.55
C GLN A 19 -0.39 -6.43 -19.85
N ASP A 20 -0.31 -5.21 -20.42
CA ASP A 20 0.48 -4.96 -21.62
C ASP A 20 1.98 -5.10 -21.36
N ALA A 21 2.49 -4.54 -20.25
CA ALA A 21 3.89 -4.65 -19.88
C ALA A 21 4.33 -6.11 -19.61
N PHE A 22 3.49 -6.91 -18.97
CA PHE A 22 3.76 -8.34 -18.75
C PHE A 22 3.75 -9.13 -20.06
N ARG A 23 2.86 -8.78 -21.00
CA ARG A 23 2.85 -9.41 -22.33
C ARG A 23 4.14 -9.17 -23.10
N ASP A 24 4.73 -7.97 -23.00
CA ASP A 24 5.99 -7.62 -23.65
C ASP A 24 7.17 -8.48 -23.19
N VAL A 25 7.11 -9.04 -21.98
CA VAL A 25 8.10 -9.98 -21.44
C VAL A 25 7.65 -11.43 -21.50
N GLY A 26 6.56 -11.73 -22.24
CA GLY A 26 6.07 -13.07 -22.50
C GLY A 26 5.19 -13.67 -21.39
N ILE A 27 4.65 -12.87 -20.50
CA ILE A 27 3.73 -13.30 -19.45
C ILE A 27 2.30 -12.92 -19.84
N GLU A 28 1.44 -13.92 -20.06
CA GLU A 28 0.01 -13.70 -20.27
C GLU A 28 -0.70 -13.54 -18.90
N MET A 29 -1.38 -12.42 -18.72
CA MET A 29 -2.08 -12.08 -17.50
C MET A 29 -3.53 -11.72 -17.77
N ASP A 30 -4.46 -12.45 -17.15
CA ASP A 30 -5.89 -12.11 -17.16
C ASP A 30 -6.20 -11.16 -15.99
N ILE A 31 -7.09 -10.20 -16.24
CA ILE A 31 -7.59 -9.28 -15.21
C ILE A 31 -8.95 -9.80 -14.72
N ASP A 32 -9.07 -10.03 -13.42
CA ASP A 32 -10.32 -10.42 -12.76
C ASP A 32 -10.85 -9.27 -11.88
N ILE A 33 -11.94 -8.65 -12.34
CA ILE A 33 -12.57 -7.53 -11.66
C ILE A 33 -13.62 -8.08 -10.69
N MET A 34 -13.35 -7.96 -9.40
CA MET A 34 -14.15 -8.57 -8.34
C MET A 34 -14.92 -7.54 -7.52
N ALA A 35 -16.08 -7.92 -7.00
CA ALA A 35 -16.74 -7.13 -5.96
C ALA A 35 -15.86 -7.05 -4.69
N ALA A 36 -16.00 -5.98 -3.91
CA ALA A 36 -15.14 -5.71 -2.75
C ALA A 36 -15.08 -6.86 -1.73
N GLY A 37 -16.21 -7.53 -1.45
CA GLY A 37 -16.26 -8.67 -0.52
C GLY A 37 -15.38 -9.83 -0.99
N PRO A 38 -15.67 -10.47 -2.13
CA PRO A 38 -14.85 -11.55 -2.68
C PRO A 38 -13.38 -11.19 -2.87
N PHE A 39 -13.08 -9.96 -3.29
CA PHE A 39 -11.70 -9.48 -3.39
C PHE A 39 -11.01 -9.50 -2.01
N SER A 40 -11.66 -8.94 -0.99
CA SER A 40 -11.14 -8.92 0.37
C SER A 40 -11.00 -10.34 0.94
N ASP A 41 -11.98 -11.21 0.76
CA ASP A 41 -11.93 -12.61 1.20
C ASP A 41 -10.74 -13.34 0.58
N GLY A 42 -10.45 -13.07 -0.70
CA GLY A 42 -9.28 -13.61 -1.39
C GLY A 42 -7.95 -13.12 -0.82
N LEU A 43 -7.85 -11.85 -0.41
CA LEU A 43 -6.66 -11.32 0.28
C LEU A 43 -6.45 -12.03 1.63
N TRP A 44 -7.47 -12.07 2.48
CA TRP A 44 -7.39 -12.73 3.79
C TRP A 44 -7.14 -14.24 3.68
N GLY A 45 -7.73 -14.88 2.66
CA GLY A 45 -7.50 -16.29 2.36
C GLY A 45 -6.19 -16.57 1.63
N ARG A 46 -5.42 -15.53 1.23
CA ARG A 46 -4.20 -15.65 0.42
C ARG A 46 -4.40 -16.50 -0.83
N SER A 47 -5.57 -16.37 -1.46
CA SER A 47 -5.98 -17.20 -2.60
C SER A 47 -5.77 -16.51 -3.95
N HIS A 48 -5.50 -15.22 -3.99
CA HIS A 48 -5.16 -14.53 -5.23
C HIS A 48 -3.73 -14.85 -5.67
N GLN A 49 -3.54 -15.15 -6.93
CA GLN A 49 -2.22 -15.36 -7.53
C GLN A 49 -1.44 -14.04 -7.61
N ALA A 50 -2.10 -12.99 -8.01
CA ALA A 50 -1.64 -11.60 -7.98
C ALA A 50 -2.84 -10.70 -7.70
N TRP A 51 -2.60 -9.55 -7.11
CA TRP A 51 -3.64 -8.58 -6.82
C TRP A 51 -3.10 -7.15 -6.91
N LEU A 52 -3.98 -6.20 -7.20
CA LEU A 52 -3.67 -4.79 -7.27
C LEU A 52 -4.70 -3.99 -6.47
N ARG A 53 -4.23 -3.10 -5.62
CA ARG A 53 -5.06 -2.17 -4.84
C ARG A 53 -4.27 -0.93 -4.43
N THR A 54 -4.97 0.11 -4.05
CA THR A 54 -4.39 1.22 -3.29
C THR A 54 -4.12 0.80 -1.86
N ALA A 55 -2.97 1.21 -1.33
CA ALA A 55 -2.67 1.15 0.09
C ALA A 55 -2.70 2.57 0.67
N LEU A 56 -3.25 2.73 1.87
CA LEU A 56 -3.23 3.99 2.59
C LEU A 56 -2.13 3.94 3.65
N ASN A 57 -1.40 5.03 3.79
CA ASN A 57 -0.47 5.22 4.89
C ASN A 57 -1.22 5.94 6.02
N TYR A 58 -1.49 5.24 7.11
CA TYR A 58 -2.18 5.81 8.27
C TYR A 58 -1.24 6.45 9.29
N VAL A 59 0.05 6.12 9.23
CA VAL A 59 1.09 6.64 10.13
C VAL A 59 2.34 6.89 9.30
N ASP A 60 2.85 8.11 9.37
CA ASP A 60 4.10 8.48 8.67
C ASP A 60 5.32 7.98 9.47
N ASP A 61 5.46 6.66 9.51
CA ASP A 61 6.55 5.96 10.18
C ASP A 61 6.90 4.68 9.40
N PRO A 62 8.16 4.52 8.94
CA PRO A 62 8.59 3.34 8.20
C PRO A 62 8.34 2.02 8.92
N PHE A 63 8.51 2.01 10.26
CA PHE A 63 8.23 0.84 11.10
C PHE A 63 6.78 0.38 10.98
N TYR A 64 5.83 1.33 11.00
CA TYR A 64 4.42 0.99 10.90
C TYR A 64 4.10 0.29 9.59
N HIS A 65 4.64 0.80 8.49
CA HIS A 65 4.43 0.20 7.17
C HIS A 65 5.03 -1.19 7.08
N VAL A 66 6.29 -1.34 7.46
CA VAL A 66 6.99 -2.61 7.32
C VAL A 66 6.41 -3.66 8.26
N GLY A 67 6.20 -3.30 9.53
CA GLY A 67 5.60 -4.20 10.51
C GLY A 67 4.19 -4.65 10.15
N LEU A 68 3.44 -3.83 9.41
CA LEU A 68 2.09 -4.16 8.99
C LEU A 68 2.03 -5.10 7.78
N TRP A 69 2.98 -4.96 6.83
CA TRP A 69 2.94 -5.63 5.53
C TRP A 69 3.98 -6.72 5.36
N TYR A 70 5.21 -6.55 5.87
CA TYR A 70 6.37 -7.37 5.50
C TYR A 70 6.93 -8.22 6.63
N ASP A 71 6.56 -7.97 7.88
CA ASP A 71 6.87 -8.89 8.98
C ASP A 71 6.22 -10.25 8.71
N THR A 72 6.93 -11.32 9.03
CA THR A 72 6.46 -12.70 8.77
C THR A 72 5.09 -12.96 9.40
N ASP A 73 4.85 -12.45 10.62
CA ASP A 73 3.62 -12.61 11.37
C ASP A 73 2.64 -11.43 11.20
N ALA A 74 2.94 -10.48 10.30
CA ALA A 74 2.11 -9.31 10.08
C ALA A 74 0.67 -9.67 9.68
N VAL A 75 -0.28 -8.95 10.27
CA VAL A 75 -1.72 -9.18 10.08
C VAL A 75 -2.13 -9.09 8.61
N ILE A 76 -1.55 -8.15 7.86
CA ILE A 76 -1.87 -7.92 6.44
C ILE A 76 -0.75 -8.36 5.49
N ASN A 77 0.11 -9.27 5.93
CA ASN A 77 1.07 -9.94 5.04
C ASN A 77 0.32 -10.90 4.08
N TRP A 78 -0.39 -10.31 3.12
CA TRP A 78 -1.22 -11.07 2.17
C TRP A 78 -0.43 -11.74 1.06
N PHE A 79 0.86 -11.39 0.90
CA PHE A 79 1.77 -12.02 -0.06
C PHE A 79 2.52 -13.24 0.51
N SER A 80 2.29 -13.58 1.77
CA SER A 80 3.02 -14.68 2.45
C SER A 80 4.54 -14.49 2.41
N TYR A 81 5.00 -13.26 2.51
CA TYR A 81 6.41 -12.93 2.58
C TYR A 81 7.00 -13.33 3.94
N SER A 82 8.26 -13.72 3.97
CA SER A 82 8.98 -14.03 5.19
C SER A 82 10.48 -13.78 4.98
N ASN A 83 11.04 -12.92 5.82
CA ASN A 83 12.47 -12.63 5.84
C ASN A 83 12.90 -12.34 7.28
N SER A 84 13.76 -13.18 7.84
CA SER A 84 14.20 -13.08 9.23
C SER A 84 14.95 -11.77 9.54
N ARG A 85 15.58 -11.15 8.55
CA ARG A 85 16.24 -9.86 8.77
C ARG A 85 15.22 -8.73 8.87
N ILE A 86 14.14 -8.77 8.08
CA ILE A 86 13.02 -7.84 8.21
C ILE A 86 12.35 -7.97 9.59
N ASP A 87 12.12 -9.20 10.05
CA ASP A 87 11.54 -9.46 11.37
C ASP A 87 12.43 -8.88 12.50
N GLU A 88 13.76 -9.12 12.42
CA GLU A 88 14.73 -8.57 13.37
C GLU A 88 14.74 -7.03 13.39
N ILE A 89 14.76 -6.41 12.19
CA ILE A 89 14.72 -4.95 12.08
C ILE A 89 13.43 -4.40 12.65
N ASN A 90 12.31 -5.04 12.37
CA ASN A 90 11.00 -4.67 12.88
C ASN A 90 10.97 -4.68 14.43
N ASP A 91 11.53 -5.71 15.05
CA ASP A 91 11.67 -5.80 16.50
C ASP A 91 12.50 -4.65 17.09
N ILE A 92 13.60 -4.28 16.43
CA ILE A 92 14.46 -3.16 16.87
C ILE A 92 13.70 -1.84 16.73
N LEU A 93 13.05 -1.59 15.60
CA LEU A 93 12.31 -0.36 15.34
C LEU A 93 11.10 -0.18 16.25
N ALA A 94 10.51 -1.27 16.74
CA ALA A 94 9.40 -1.24 17.67
C ALA A 94 9.76 -0.58 19.03
N VAL A 95 11.04 -0.60 19.40
CA VAL A 95 11.50 -0.10 20.71
C VAL A 95 12.53 1.02 20.61
N SER A 96 13.15 1.23 19.47
CA SER A 96 14.18 2.26 19.29
C SER A 96 13.56 3.65 19.15
N ILE A 97 14.09 4.60 19.91
CA ILE A 97 13.81 6.04 19.79
C ILE A 97 14.98 6.82 19.19
N ASP A 98 16.08 6.14 18.86
CA ASP A 98 17.26 6.76 18.24
C ASP A 98 16.98 6.98 16.75
N GLU A 99 16.94 8.25 16.34
CA GLU A 99 16.61 8.64 14.97
C GLU A 99 17.60 8.07 13.94
N THR A 100 18.90 8.02 14.26
CA THR A 100 19.92 7.48 13.35
C THR A 100 19.73 5.97 13.14
N VAL A 101 19.48 5.23 14.23
CA VAL A 101 19.19 3.79 14.15
C VAL A 101 17.92 3.53 13.33
N ARG A 102 16.89 4.33 13.54
CA ARG A 102 15.62 4.21 12.81
C ARG A 102 15.81 4.49 11.33
N GLU A 103 16.55 5.54 10.98
CA GLU A 103 16.84 5.91 9.60
C GLU A 103 17.64 4.81 8.88
N ASP A 104 18.78 4.39 9.47
CA ASP A 104 19.65 3.37 8.88
C ASP A 104 18.92 2.04 8.65
N LEU A 105 18.16 1.58 9.65
CA LEU A 105 17.40 0.33 9.53
C LEU A 105 16.22 0.45 8.56
N SER A 106 15.62 1.63 8.44
CA SER A 106 14.57 1.86 7.44
C SER A 106 15.12 1.79 6.02
N TYR A 107 16.31 2.32 5.78
CA TYR A 107 16.99 2.17 4.48
C TYR A 107 17.34 0.71 4.18
N GLU A 108 17.90 -0.02 5.15
CA GLU A 108 18.21 -1.44 4.98
C GLU A 108 16.96 -2.27 4.63
N MET A 109 15.83 -2.01 5.29
CA MET A 109 14.56 -2.67 4.97
C MET A 109 14.10 -2.39 3.54
N GLN A 110 14.18 -1.13 3.11
CA GLN A 110 13.78 -0.75 1.76
C GLN A 110 14.65 -1.45 0.70
N GLU A 111 15.97 -1.57 0.94
CA GLU A 111 16.88 -2.29 0.06
C GLU A 111 16.47 -3.77 -0.05
N ILE A 112 16.24 -4.45 1.08
CA ILE A 112 15.83 -5.85 1.10
C ILE A 112 14.51 -6.06 0.36
N ILE A 113 13.50 -5.24 0.65
CA ILE A 113 12.16 -5.34 0.04
C ILE A 113 12.25 -5.07 -1.47
N ASN A 114 13.07 -4.12 -1.88
CA ASN A 114 13.24 -3.82 -3.30
C ASN A 114 13.97 -4.97 -4.04
N ASP A 115 14.98 -5.56 -3.43
CA ASP A 115 15.74 -6.65 -4.04
C ASP A 115 14.94 -7.96 -4.12
N GLU A 116 14.17 -8.27 -3.09
CA GLU A 116 13.33 -9.49 -3.05
C GLU A 116 11.97 -9.31 -3.76
N ALA A 117 11.56 -8.07 -3.99
CA ALA A 117 10.36 -7.68 -4.73
C ALA A 117 9.09 -8.48 -4.38
N PRO A 118 8.71 -8.63 -3.10
CA PRO A 118 7.45 -9.28 -2.73
C PRO A 118 6.23 -8.52 -3.23
N ALA A 119 6.38 -7.23 -3.50
CA ALA A 119 5.38 -6.35 -4.10
C ALA A 119 6.04 -5.35 -5.06
N LEU A 120 5.28 -4.89 -6.05
CA LEU A 120 5.68 -3.81 -6.95
C LEU A 120 4.97 -2.52 -6.50
N TRP A 121 5.76 -1.52 -6.12
CA TRP A 121 5.29 -0.18 -5.84
C TRP A 121 5.22 0.60 -7.14
N LEU A 122 4.01 0.87 -7.63
CA LEU A 122 3.79 1.44 -8.97
C LEU A 122 3.82 2.96 -8.96
N GLY A 123 3.51 3.58 -7.85
CA GLY A 123 3.47 5.03 -7.70
C GLY A 123 2.56 5.48 -6.55
N GLU A 124 2.53 6.77 -6.35
CA GLU A 124 1.63 7.44 -5.43
C GLU A 124 0.49 8.10 -6.19
N MET A 125 -0.67 8.13 -5.59
CA MET A 125 -1.86 8.78 -6.16
C MET A 125 -2.04 10.16 -5.53
N ASP A 126 -2.25 11.16 -6.36
CA ASP A 126 -2.61 12.50 -5.87
C ASP A 126 -4.02 12.50 -5.27
N PHE A 127 -4.15 13.04 -4.09
CA PHE A 127 -5.45 13.28 -3.49
C PHE A 127 -5.95 14.68 -3.85
N THR A 128 -7.03 14.77 -4.63
CA THR A 128 -7.62 16.04 -5.05
C THR A 128 -8.92 16.31 -4.29
N LEU A 129 -8.96 17.44 -3.60
CA LEU A 129 -10.16 17.91 -2.91
C LEU A 129 -10.72 19.14 -3.61
N ALA A 130 -11.98 19.10 -3.97
CA ALA A 130 -12.73 20.26 -4.46
C ALA A 130 -13.79 20.67 -3.43
N THR A 131 -13.77 21.94 -3.05
CA THR A 131 -14.79 22.53 -2.17
C THR A 131 -15.52 23.66 -2.89
N ARG A 132 -16.68 24.03 -2.39
CA ARG A 132 -17.32 25.28 -2.81
C ARG A 132 -16.49 26.46 -2.31
N ASP A 133 -16.54 27.56 -3.01
CA ASP A 133 -15.81 28.80 -2.71
C ASP A 133 -16.24 29.46 -1.38
N ASP A 134 -17.43 29.11 -0.86
CA ASP A 134 -17.93 29.54 0.44
C ASP A 134 -17.51 28.60 1.61
N ILE A 135 -16.73 27.53 1.35
CA ILE A 135 -16.26 26.58 2.36
C ILE A 135 -14.74 26.75 2.56
N ASN A 136 -14.35 26.95 3.81
CA ASN A 136 -12.94 27.09 4.22
C ASN A 136 -12.62 26.16 5.38
N GLY A 137 -11.32 25.97 5.67
CA GLY A 137 -10.84 25.21 6.83
C GLY A 137 -10.96 23.69 6.68
N VAL A 138 -11.09 23.17 5.47
CA VAL A 138 -10.94 21.73 5.21
C VAL A 138 -9.48 21.43 5.01
N LEU A 139 -8.91 20.56 5.85
CA LEU A 139 -7.52 20.13 5.77
C LEU A 139 -7.45 18.68 5.29
N ILE A 140 -6.44 18.39 4.49
CA ILE A 140 -6.07 17.02 4.14
C ILE A 140 -4.92 16.66 5.07
N GLU A 141 -5.14 15.70 5.93
CA GLU A 141 -4.12 15.17 6.83
C GLU A 141 -3.12 14.28 6.04
N PRO A 142 -1.90 14.05 6.56
CA PRO A 142 -0.90 13.21 5.88
C PRO A 142 -1.37 11.78 5.58
N ASP A 143 -2.33 11.26 6.35
CA ASP A 143 -2.98 9.95 6.15
C ASP A 143 -4.13 9.99 5.12
N HIS A 144 -4.26 11.08 4.37
CA HIS A 144 -5.32 11.38 3.41
C HIS A 144 -6.74 11.44 4.00
N LEU A 145 -6.87 11.49 5.31
CA LEU A 145 -8.15 11.78 5.95
C LEU A 145 -8.48 13.28 5.87
N LEU A 146 -9.74 13.57 5.77
CA LEU A 146 -10.21 14.94 5.76
C LEU A 146 -10.50 15.40 7.19
N SER A 147 -9.81 16.44 7.64
CA SER A 147 -10.13 17.11 8.88
C SER A 147 -11.15 18.22 8.63
N PHE A 148 -12.29 18.14 9.30
CA PHE A 148 -13.37 19.12 9.22
C PHE A 148 -13.45 20.00 10.47
N TYR A 149 -12.49 19.90 11.38
CA TYR A 149 -12.53 20.59 12.68
C TYR A 149 -12.56 22.12 12.54
N GLU A 150 -11.85 22.67 11.57
CA GLU A 150 -11.80 24.11 11.29
C GLU A 150 -12.75 24.53 10.15
N MET A 151 -13.54 23.60 9.64
CA MET A 151 -14.42 23.87 8.51
C MET A 151 -15.47 24.92 8.87
N CYS A 152 -15.53 25.97 8.08
CA CYS A 152 -16.52 27.03 8.21
C CYS A 152 -17.10 27.43 6.85
N ARG A 153 -18.28 27.99 6.90
CA ARG A 153 -18.96 28.60 5.74
C ARG A 153 -18.95 30.11 5.92
N ASN A 154 -18.49 30.85 4.92
CA ASN A 154 -18.53 32.30 4.87
C ASN A 154 -19.92 32.82 4.45
#